data_ef0ab6891b1a19def36ab921c2352072
#
_entry.id   ef0ab6891b1a19def36ab921c2352072
#
_cell.length_a   1.000
_cell.length_b   1.000
_cell.length_c   1.000
_cell.angle_alpha   90.00
_cell.angle_beta   90.00
_cell.angle_gamma   90.00
#
_symmetry.space_group_name_H-M   'P 1'
#
loop_
_entity.id
_entity.type
_entity.pdbx_description
1 polymer ?
#
loop_
_entity_poly.entity_id
_entity_poly.type
_entity_poly.pdbx_seq_one_letter_code
_entity_poly.pdbx_strand_id
1 'polypeptide(L)'
;ELDNVSLIYYFYLSSLALILDKTISARLDLKQFVDFEDVESSWSQRVLAGIFKALFFLIRKSDGFEDIRRAISEISNLQKEQVKFEDQYLNQFDVQTQKEEALILVGLYHTSKALTETAEYLINGYNYKKRIDNVVRQHIDIALDLIPSDIRLRDFISIINRDLQSLIRNSIWNGTAFQDQIKKLCEFKSSHNILELLPSQRQAMQQNLFDVYANASIVQMPTSAGKTMLAEFNIVLTKSLRKDAKVVYVVPSRALVNQVYFDLRKDLSAIGFNVERTSSASEIDPTEADFLIADDVDVIVSTPEKLDLLIRRSHPSVEDVSLFIIDEAHTIENGERGARLELLIAMLRRERPNAKYMLLSPFLPGNTEALKDWLGGGNIINVDWKPSEKIVIGLKVTKTKATFNLLSSAYSFNLYQENEQVIKNPYQLVSKTPKDRILEFSCRHFSSKGKTELILCKGKGSANNVAEKIYSWIDDNINSDEIHLVQKYIDEELGCSTSFSKFLGKGVAVHHAGLSDETKLLTEHLIRQGLINYVCATTTIAEGVNFPVSSVYFDTYQCGRDNLLSANDFWNIAGRSGRTMVDDFGKIILPFNTHTNAETGKAI
;
A
#
# COMPACT_ATOMS: atom_id res chain seq x y z
N GLU A 1 16.54 19.56 -25.14
CA GLU A 1 17.37 20.30 -24.15
C GLU A 1 16.58 20.36 -22.85
N LEU A 2 16.87 19.45 -21.94
CA LEU A 2 16.40 19.55 -20.56
C LEU A 2 17.32 20.55 -19.86
N ASP A 3 16.93 21.76 -19.94
CA ASP A 3 17.49 22.98 -19.42
C ASP A 3 17.65 22.91 -17.88
N ASN A 4 18.58 23.64 -17.30
CA ASN A 4 18.76 23.84 -15.86
C ASN A 4 17.44 24.20 -15.13
N VAL A 5 16.48 24.79 -15.86
CA VAL A 5 15.13 25.09 -15.39
C VAL A 5 14.36 23.81 -15.03
N SER A 6 14.48 22.75 -15.83
CA SER A 6 13.81 21.48 -15.58
C SER A 6 14.35 20.76 -14.34
N LEU A 7 15.67 20.80 -14.12
CA LEU A 7 16.31 20.23 -12.92
C LEU A 7 15.81 20.92 -11.65
N ILE A 8 15.77 22.25 -11.66
CA ILE A 8 15.30 23.06 -10.54
C ILE A 8 13.80 22.82 -10.29
N TYR A 9 13.01 22.70 -11.37
CA TYR A 9 11.58 22.40 -11.26
C TYR A 9 11.35 21.04 -10.54
N TYR A 10 12.00 19.97 -11.00
CA TYR A 10 11.88 18.66 -10.37
C TYR A 10 12.44 18.63 -8.94
N PHE A 11 13.49 19.40 -8.67
CA PHE A 11 14.03 19.55 -7.33
C PHE A 11 12.96 20.13 -6.36
N TYR A 12 12.35 21.25 -6.69
CA TYR A 12 11.32 21.83 -5.83
C TYR A 12 10.07 20.97 -5.75
N LEU A 13 9.63 20.37 -6.85
CA LEU A 13 8.45 19.49 -6.89
C LEU A 13 8.64 18.27 -5.97
N SER A 14 9.75 17.57 -6.11
CA SER A 14 10.04 16.38 -5.30
C SER A 14 10.26 16.72 -3.82
N SER A 15 10.95 17.82 -3.52
CA SER A 15 11.14 18.30 -2.15
C SER A 15 9.82 18.71 -1.49
N LEU A 16 8.94 19.37 -2.22
CA LEU A 16 7.61 19.74 -1.72
C LEU A 16 6.77 18.50 -1.42
N ALA A 17 6.82 17.52 -2.31
CA ALA A 17 6.11 16.26 -2.13
C ALA A 17 6.62 15.47 -0.91
N LEU A 18 7.94 15.48 -0.63
CA LEU A 18 8.51 14.89 0.59
C LEU A 18 8.01 15.59 1.86
N ILE A 19 7.93 16.93 1.86
CA ILE A 19 7.44 17.71 3.01
C ILE A 19 5.98 17.39 3.31
N LEU A 20 5.17 17.24 2.27
CA LEU A 20 3.74 16.95 2.36
C LEU A 20 3.46 15.46 2.63
N ASP A 21 4.48 14.64 2.86
CA ASP A 21 4.37 13.18 2.97
C ASP A 21 3.70 12.52 1.74
N LYS A 22 3.77 13.19 0.56
CA LYS A 22 3.30 12.69 -0.74
C LYS A 22 4.43 12.02 -1.50
N THR A 23 5.15 11.12 -0.85
CA THR A 23 6.32 10.42 -1.43
C THR A 23 5.98 9.63 -2.69
N ILE A 24 4.73 9.18 -2.82
CA ILE A 24 4.25 8.45 -4.00
C ILE A 24 4.22 9.37 -5.22
N SER A 25 3.65 10.56 -5.09
CA SER A 25 3.62 11.54 -6.19
C SER A 25 5.04 11.92 -6.62
N ALA A 26 5.93 12.18 -5.66
CA ALA A 26 7.34 12.44 -5.97
C ALA A 26 8.00 11.31 -6.76
N ARG A 27 7.75 10.05 -6.40
CA ARG A 27 8.28 8.89 -7.12
C ARG A 27 7.73 8.77 -8.53
N LEU A 28 6.44 9.02 -8.72
CA LEU A 28 5.80 8.95 -10.04
C LEU A 28 6.31 10.07 -10.96
N ASP A 29 6.44 11.28 -10.46
CA ASP A 29 6.98 12.41 -11.18
C ASP A 29 8.44 12.15 -11.61
N LEU A 30 9.26 11.63 -10.69
CA LEU A 30 10.65 11.30 -10.96
C LEU A 30 10.85 10.01 -11.79
N LYS A 31 9.82 9.17 -11.94
CA LYS A 31 9.91 7.95 -12.77
C LYS A 31 10.11 8.29 -14.25
N GLN A 32 9.61 9.42 -14.70
CA GLN A 32 9.79 9.91 -16.06
C GLN A 32 11.14 10.62 -16.25
N PHE A 33 11.89 10.79 -15.16
CA PHE A 33 13.20 11.43 -15.19
C PHE A 33 14.20 10.49 -15.90
N VAL A 34 14.53 10.86 -17.11
CA VAL A 34 15.57 10.20 -17.92
C VAL A 34 16.87 10.97 -17.71
N ASP A 35 18.01 10.30 -17.72
CA ASP A 35 19.32 10.92 -17.54
C ASP A 35 19.48 12.14 -18.48
N PHE A 36 19.92 13.25 -17.88
CA PHE A 36 20.27 14.45 -18.64
C PHE A 36 21.63 14.24 -19.28
N GLU A 37 21.74 14.52 -20.56
CA GLU A 37 23.03 14.68 -21.21
C GLU A 37 23.73 15.95 -20.71
N ASP A 38 25.05 15.88 -20.56
CA ASP A 38 25.86 16.98 -20.06
C ASP A 38 25.79 18.17 -21.02
N VAL A 39 25.12 19.24 -20.59
CA VAL A 39 25.27 20.55 -21.22
C VAL A 39 26.64 21.12 -20.82
N GLU A 40 27.31 21.83 -21.72
CA GLU A 40 28.55 22.58 -21.42
C GLU A 40 28.29 23.53 -20.23
N SER A 41 28.67 23.11 -19.03
CA SER A 41 28.44 23.80 -17.78
C SER A 41 29.76 23.92 -17.00
N SER A 42 29.85 24.96 -16.16
CA SER A 42 31.00 25.11 -15.26
C SER A 42 31.13 23.91 -14.31
N TRP A 43 32.32 23.67 -13.76
CA TRP A 43 32.54 22.55 -12.85
C TRP A 43 31.62 22.61 -11.62
N SER A 44 31.42 23.80 -11.01
CA SER A 44 30.50 23.96 -9.88
C SER A 44 29.07 23.63 -10.23
N GLN A 45 28.60 23.99 -11.44
CA GLN A 45 27.27 23.64 -11.92
C GLN A 45 27.10 22.13 -12.17
N ARG A 46 28.14 21.46 -12.69
CA ARG A 46 28.16 19.99 -12.87
C ARG A 46 28.07 19.28 -11.51
N VAL A 47 28.82 19.74 -10.51
CA VAL A 47 28.76 19.17 -9.16
C VAL A 47 27.35 19.34 -8.56
N LEU A 48 26.76 20.51 -8.69
CA LEU A 48 25.40 20.76 -8.20
C LEU A 48 24.35 19.90 -8.93
N ALA A 49 24.47 19.77 -10.25
CA ALA A 49 23.57 18.90 -11.04
C ALA A 49 23.69 17.43 -10.63
N GLY A 50 24.89 16.94 -10.38
CA GLY A 50 25.11 15.58 -9.89
C GLY A 50 24.55 15.36 -8.48
N ILE A 51 24.60 16.38 -7.59
CA ILE A 51 23.96 16.37 -6.27
C ILE A 51 22.43 16.22 -6.44
N PHE A 52 21.80 16.98 -7.33
CA PHE A 52 20.38 16.88 -7.60
C PHE A 52 20.00 15.51 -8.17
N LYS A 53 20.76 15.01 -9.15
CA LYS A 53 20.56 13.65 -9.70
C LYS A 53 20.62 12.58 -8.61
N ALA A 54 21.66 12.63 -7.76
CA ALA A 54 21.79 11.71 -6.63
C ALA A 54 20.61 11.80 -5.66
N LEU A 55 20.15 13.00 -5.33
CA LEU A 55 18.96 13.21 -4.50
C LEU A 55 17.70 12.62 -5.15
N PHE A 56 17.51 12.81 -6.46
CA PHE A 56 16.38 12.25 -7.19
C PHE A 56 16.35 10.73 -7.15
N PHE A 57 17.49 10.06 -7.29
CA PHE A 57 17.58 8.61 -7.12
C PHE A 57 17.19 8.17 -5.69
N LEU A 58 17.64 8.92 -4.65
CA LEU A 58 17.29 8.63 -3.26
C LEU A 58 15.81 8.86 -2.95
N ILE A 59 15.15 9.78 -3.65
CA ILE A 59 13.70 10.03 -3.51
C ILE A 59 12.91 8.99 -4.33
N ARG A 60 13.30 8.74 -5.56
CA ARG A 60 12.59 7.87 -6.50
C ARG A 60 12.47 6.44 -6.00
N LYS A 61 13.59 5.80 -5.72
CA LYS A 61 13.69 4.40 -5.22
C LYS A 61 12.73 3.41 -5.90
N SER A 62 12.33 3.66 -7.15
CA SER A 62 11.44 2.76 -7.89
C SER A 62 12.11 1.42 -8.19
N ASP A 63 13.44 1.41 -8.40
CA ASP A 63 14.24 0.22 -8.58
C ASP A 63 14.91 -0.24 -7.25
N GLY A 64 14.37 0.20 -6.11
CA GLY A 64 14.82 -0.20 -4.78
C GLY A 64 16.27 0.19 -4.50
N PHE A 65 17.09 -0.79 -4.09
CA PHE A 65 18.50 -0.58 -3.81
C PHE A 65 19.32 -0.15 -5.02
N GLU A 66 18.88 -0.46 -6.24
CA GLU A 66 19.59 -0.08 -7.45
C GLU A 66 19.60 1.44 -7.62
N ASP A 67 18.50 2.12 -7.37
CA ASP A 67 18.46 3.58 -7.39
C ASP A 67 19.38 4.20 -6.33
N ILE A 68 19.45 3.61 -5.13
CA ILE A 68 20.36 4.08 -4.09
C ILE A 68 21.83 3.91 -4.50
N ARG A 69 22.18 2.78 -5.15
CA ARG A 69 23.52 2.56 -5.69
C ARG A 69 23.85 3.53 -6.82
N ARG A 70 22.88 3.87 -7.69
CA ARG A 70 23.04 4.90 -8.72
C ARG A 70 23.34 6.26 -8.09
N ALA A 71 22.66 6.64 -7.00
CA ALA A 71 22.99 7.87 -6.28
C ALA A 71 24.44 7.90 -5.78
N ILE A 72 24.93 6.80 -5.20
CA ILE A 72 26.33 6.67 -4.78
C ILE A 72 27.27 6.73 -5.97
N SER A 73 26.92 6.08 -7.08
CA SER A 73 27.72 6.07 -8.30
C SER A 73 27.86 7.47 -8.91
N GLU A 74 26.78 8.27 -8.95
CA GLU A 74 26.83 9.66 -9.41
C GLU A 74 27.85 10.48 -8.61
N ILE A 75 27.79 10.41 -7.28
CA ILE A 75 28.75 11.13 -6.42
C ILE A 75 30.17 10.60 -6.59
N SER A 76 30.35 9.28 -6.72
CA SER A 76 31.67 8.68 -6.97
C SER A 76 32.27 9.10 -8.32
N ASN A 77 31.44 9.26 -9.35
CA ASN A 77 31.88 9.74 -10.65
C ASN A 77 32.33 11.20 -10.57
N LEU A 78 31.59 12.06 -9.87
CA LEU A 78 32.02 13.45 -9.61
C LEU A 78 33.39 13.49 -8.92
N GLN A 79 33.65 12.63 -7.93
CA GLN A 79 34.93 12.54 -7.26
C GLN A 79 36.08 12.15 -8.20
N LYS A 80 35.83 11.24 -9.15
CA LYS A 80 36.83 10.86 -10.16
C LYS A 80 37.11 11.98 -11.17
N GLU A 81 36.09 12.74 -11.52
CA GLU A 81 36.20 13.86 -12.45
C GLU A 81 36.81 15.10 -11.81
N GLN A 82 36.68 15.26 -10.49
CA GLN A 82 37.29 16.36 -9.74
C GLN A 82 38.75 16.57 -10.09
N VAL A 83 39.54 15.50 -10.07
CA VAL A 83 40.99 15.54 -10.39
C VAL A 83 41.29 16.13 -11.76
N LYS A 84 40.36 16.01 -12.71
CA LYS A 84 40.56 16.47 -14.09
C LYS A 84 40.12 17.93 -14.30
N PHE A 85 39.06 18.33 -13.65
CA PHE A 85 38.34 19.56 -13.99
C PHE A 85 38.45 20.67 -12.95
N GLU A 86 38.71 20.35 -11.67
CA GLU A 86 38.73 21.36 -10.61
C GLU A 86 39.86 22.37 -10.77
N ASP A 87 41.09 21.91 -10.97
CA ASP A 87 42.23 22.82 -11.15
C ASP A 87 42.09 23.71 -12.38
N GLN A 88 41.61 23.13 -13.50
CA GLN A 88 41.34 23.88 -14.70
C GLN A 88 40.24 24.92 -14.52
N TYR A 89 39.22 24.59 -13.76
CA TYR A 89 38.12 25.51 -13.43
C TYR A 89 38.61 26.65 -12.53
N LEU A 90 39.29 26.34 -11.44
CA LEU A 90 39.76 27.34 -10.49
C LEU A 90 40.79 28.30 -11.09
N ASN A 91 41.66 27.83 -11.99
CA ASN A 91 42.67 28.66 -12.64
C ASN A 91 42.11 29.67 -13.66
N GLN A 92 40.79 29.67 -13.93
CA GLN A 92 40.15 30.67 -14.79
C GLN A 92 39.86 31.98 -14.08
N PHE A 93 39.95 31.99 -12.74
CA PHE A 93 39.57 33.13 -11.91
C PHE A 93 40.81 33.87 -11.35
N ASP A 94 40.57 35.13 -10.97
CA ASP A 94 41.57 35.87 -10.15
C ASP A 94 41.67 35.28 -8.74
N VAL A 95 42.72 35.61 -8.01
CA VAL A 95 43.01 35.01 -6.69
C VAL A 95 41.90 35.14 -5.67
N GLN A 96 41.12 36.23 -5.69
CA GLN A 96 40.04 36.44 -4.75
C GLN A 96 38.83 35.56 -5.10
N THR A 97 38.39 35.59 -6.34
CA THR A 97 37.28 34.79 -6.87
C THR A 97 37.62 33.30 -6.80
N GLN A 98 38.87 32.91 -7.08
CA GLN A 98 39.35 31.54 -6.94
C GLN A 98 39.15 30.97 -5.53
N LYS A 99 39.44 31.80 -4.48
CA LYS A 99 39.20 31.36 -3.11
C LYS A 99 37.73 31.20 -2.77
N GLU A 100 36.88 32.09 -3.26
CA GLU A 100 35.42 32.01 -3.09
C GLU A 100 34.86 30.78 -3.77
N GLU A 101 35.24 30.52 -5.03
CA GLU A 101 34.82 29.33 -5.78
C GLU A 101 35.32 28.02 -5.15
N ALA A 102 36.54 28.00 -4.63
CA ALA A 102 37.08 26.87 -3.90
C ALA A 102 36.27 26.56 -2.62
N LEU A 103 35.87 27.58 -1.87
CA LEU A 103 35.00 27.38 -0.70
C LEU A 103 33.62 26.85 -1.08
N ILE A 104 33.04 27.34 -2.18
CA ILE A 104 31.77 26.83 -2.74
C ILE A 104 31.91 25.35 -3.08
N LEU A 105 32.96 24.95 -3.79
CA LEU A 105 33.21 23.54 -4.14
C LEU A 105 33.34 22.65 -2.91
N VAL A 106 34.09 23.07 -1.89
CA VAL A 106 34.23 22.32 -0.62
C VAL A 106 32.87 22.18 0.06
N GLY A 107 32.04 23.22 0.07
CA GLY A 107 30.67 23.14 0.59
C GLY A 107 29.79 22.14 -0.17
N LEU A 108 29.86 22.13 -1.50
CA LEU A 108 29.18 21.15 -2.34
C LEU A 108 29.67 19.71 -2.09
N TYR A 109 30.99 19.52 -1.87
CA TYR A 109 31.53 18.20 -1.52
C TYR A 109 31.05 17.70 -0.16
N HIS A 110 30.88 18.60 0.84
CA HIS A 110 30.26 18.24 2.10
C HIS A 110 28.79 17.87 1.92
N THR A 111 28.06 18.56 1.05
CA THR A 111 26.69 18.22 0.69
C THR A 111 26.62 16.83 0.02
N SER A 112 27.55 16.53 -0.88
CA SER A 112 27.69 15.20 -1.50
C SER A 112 27.96 14.10 -0.47
N LYS A 113 28.81 14.37 0.53
CA LYS A 113 29.04 13.43 1.64
C LYS A 113 27.79 13.17 2.46
N ALA A 114 26.99 14.20 2.75
CA ALA A 114 25.71 14.03 3.45
C ALA A 114 24.74 13.09 2.68
N LEU A 115 24.70 13.23 1.34
CA LEU A 115 23.93 12.30 0.47
C LEU A 115 24.46 10.88 0.54
N THR A 116 25.79 10.69 0.44
CA THR A 116 26.43 9.36 0.49
C THR A 116 26.15 8.67 1.84
N GLU A 117 26.32 9.37 2.96
CA GLU A 117 26.03 8.85 4.29
C GLU A 117 24.55 8.45 4.44
N THR A 118 23.65 9.24 3.86
CA THR A 118 22.21 8.91 3.86
C THR A 118 21.96 7.66 2.98
N ALA A 119 22.57 7.57 1.80
CA ALA A 119 22.44 6.42 0.92
C ALA A 119 22.94 5.12 1.58
N GLU A 120 24.09 5.16 2.23
CA GLU A 120 24.66 4.04 2.99
C GLU A 120 23.75 3.62 4.16
N TYR A 121 23.16 4.58 4.87
CA TYR A 121 22.17 4.30 5.90
C TYR A 121 20.93 3.62 5.35
N LEU A 122 20.42 4.04 4.21
CA LEU A 122 19.24 3.44 3.58
C LEU A 122 19.49 1.98 3.16
N ILE A 123 20.72 1.63 2.81
CA ILE A 123 21.12 0.24 2.46
C ILE A 123 21.38 -0.60 3.71
N ASN A 124 22.23 -0.09 4.62
CA ASN A 124 22.84 -0.90 5.69
C ASN A 124 22.08 -0.83 7.02
N GLY A 125 21.15 0.12 7.13
CA GLY A 125 20.37 0.33 8.33
C GLY A 125 21.12 1.05 9.45
N TYR A 126 20.54 1.02 10.63
CA TYR A 126 21.02 1.73 11.81
C TYR A 126 22.37 1.19 12.31
N ASN A 127 23.33 2.09 12.48
CA ASN A 127 24.60 1.80 13.12
C ASN A 127 24.63 2.44 14.53
N TYR A 128 24.68 1.62 15.59
CA TYR A 128 24.66 2.08 16.99
C TYR A 128 25.79 3.08 17.35
N LYS A 129 26.90 3.03 16.61
CA LYS A 129 28.06 3.92 16.83
C LYS A 129 27.93 5.28 16.15
N LYS A 130 27.00 5.44 15.21
CA LYS A 130 26.87 6.62 14.36
C LYS A 130 25.42 7.06 14.29
N ARG A 131 25.14 8.21 14.88
CA ARG A 131 23.81 8.83 14.71
C ARG A 131 23.78 9.52 13.37
N ILE A 132 23.14 8.90 12.39
CA ILE A 132 23.10 9.35 10.99
C ILE A 132 22.57 10.79 10.85
N ASP A 133 21.52 11.14 11.60
CA ASP A 133 20.96 12.48 11.64
C ASP A 133 21.98 13.54 12.02
N ASN A 134 22.84 13.26 13.01
CA ASN A 134 23.90 14.18 13.44
C ASN A 134 25.02 14.27 12.39
N VAL A 135 25.40 13.15 11.78
CA VAL A 135 26.46 13.13 10.76
C VAL A 135 26.05 13.95 9.53
N VAL A 136 24.82 13.71 9.04
CA VAL A 136 24.27 14.47 7.91
C VAL A 136 24.22 15.95 8.24
N ARG A 137 23.67 16.29 9.41
CA ARG A 137 23.60 17.69 9.86
C ARG A 137 24.98 18.35 9.93
N GLN A 138 25.98 17.67 10.51
CA GLN A 138 27.33 18.19 10.59
C GLN A 138 27.93 18.54 9.23
N HIS A 139 27.76 17.67 8.23
CA HIS A 139 28.23 17.95 6.88
C HIS A 139 27.51 19.15 6.25
N ILE A 140 26.20 19.25 6.45
CA ILE A 140 25.41 20.38 5.93
C ILE A 140 25.77 21.71 6.63
N ASP A 141 25.95 21.70 7.96
CA ASP A 141 26.36 22.90 8.70
C ASP A 141 27.71 23.42 8.18
N ILE A 142 28.71 22.54 7.98
CA ILE A 142 29.98 22.89 7.35
C ILE A 142 29.75 23.47 5.94
N ALA A 143 28.89 22.88 5.13
CA ALA A 143 28.60 23.37 3.79
C ALA A 143 28.01 24.80 3.82
N LEU A 144 27.08 25.06 4.74
CA LEU A 144 26.45 26.37 4.89
C LEU A 144 27.42 27.43 5.43
N ASP A 145 28.37 27.06 6.30
CA ASP A 145 29.38 27.97 6.84
C ASP A 145 30.42 28.39 5.76
N LEU A 146 30.71 27.47 4.82
CA LEU A 146 31.65 27.73 3.74
C LEU A 146 31.07 28.56 2.58
N ILE A 147 29.73 28.68 2.50
CA ILE A 147 29.01 29.40 1.44
C ILE A 147 28.18 30.55 2.03
N PRO A 148 28.79 31.57 2.59
CA PRO A 148 28.01 32.63 3.28
C PRO A 148 27.33 33.62 2.34
N SER A 149 27.87 33.85 1.14
CA SER A 149 27.48 34.90 0.20
C SER A 149 26.44 34.51 -0.84
N ASP A 150 26.36 33.21 -1.23
CA ASP A 150 25.39 32.73 -2.22
C ASP A 150 24.09 32.29 -1.54
N ILE A 151 23.14 33.21 -1.46
CA ILE A 151 21.81 32.94 -0.85
C ILE A 151 21.09 31.79 -1.54
N ARG A 152 21.14 31.74 -2.87
CA ARG A 152 20.41 30.72 -3.65
C ARG A 152 20.99 29.32 -3.41
N LEU A 153 22.29 29.20 -3.40
CA LEU A 153 22.95 27.93 -3.14
C LEU A 153 22.72 27.46 -1.69
N ARG A 154 22.73 28.40 -0.74
CA ARG A 154 22.38 28.11 0.66
C ARG A 154 20.94 27.58 0.80
N ASP A 155 19.99 28.15 0.07
CA ASP A 155 18.60 27.67 0.05
C ASP A 155 18.52 26.24 -0.49
N PHE A 156 19.22 25.92 -1.58
CA PHE A 156 19.27 24.55 -2.09
C PHE A 156 19.83 23.57 -1.06
N ILE A 157 20.97 23.90 -0.42
CA ILE A 157 21.60 23.05 0.61
C ILE A 157 20.67 22.87 1.82
N SER A 158 19.96 23.91 2.24
CA SER A 158 18.98 23.86 3.33
C SER A 158 17.79 22.96 2.99
N ILE A 159 17.30 23.02 1.76
CA ILE A 159 16.24 22.14 1.26
C ILE A 159 16.74 20.69 1.20
N ILE A 160 17.95 20.44 0.65
CA ILE A 160 18.57 19.13 0.62
C ILE A 160 18.67 18.53 2.04
N ASN A 161 19.13 19.32 3.02
CA ASN A 161 19.17 18.85 4.42
C ASN A 161 17.82 18.35 4.89
N ARG A 162 16.78 19.14 4.69
CA ARG A 162 15.40 18.76 5.07
C ARG A 162 14.93 17.49 4.37
N ASP A 163 15.27 17.35 3.09
CA ASP A 163 14.93 16.17 2.32
C ASP A 163 15.66 14.91 2.83
N LEU A 164 16.96 15.03 3.11
CA LEU A 164 17.74 13.94 3.71
C LEU A 164 17.22 13.55 5.10
N GLN A 165 16.89 14.52 5.96
CA GLN A 165 16.26 14.25 7.25
C GLN A 165 14.89 13.53 7.07
N SER A 166 14.13 13.90 6.04
CA SER A 166 12.85 13.25 5.73
C SER A 166 13.06 11.81 5.25
N LEU A 167 14.05 11.55 4.39
CA LEU A 167 14.40 10.20 3.92
C LEU A 167 14.84 9.31 5.09
N ILE A 168 15.66 9.82 6.01
CA ILE A 168 16.07 9.10 7.23
C ILE A 168 14.86 8.79 8.11
N ARG A 169 14.01 9.78 8.37
CA ARG A 169 12.80 9.63 9.18
C ARG A 169 11.82 8.62 8.58
N ASN A 170 11.68 8.61 7.25
CA ASN A 170 10.75 7.75 6.54
C ASN A 170 11.28 6.32 6.37
N SER A 171 12.58 6.10 6.55
CA SER A 171 13.21 4.80 6.38
C SER A 171 12.60 3.73 7.29
N ILE A 172 12.52 2.50 6.80
CA ILE A 172 12.11 1.33 7.59
C ILE A 172 13.01 1.12 8.83
N TRP A 173 14.25 1.62 8.78
CA TRP A 173 15.20 1.51 9.88
C TRP A 173 14.87 2.44 11.06
N ASN A 174 14.14 3.52 10.82
CA ASN A 174 13.91 4.54 11.83
C ASN A 174 12.88 4.08 12.88
N GLY A 175 13.33 3.97 14.12
CA GLY A 175 12.49 3.59 15.25
C GLY A 175 12.08 2.11 15.30
N THR A 176 12.53 1.28 14.34
CA THR A 176 12.17 -0.15 14.27
C THR A 176 13.34 -1.09 14.48
N ALA A 177 14.56 -0.70 14.13
CA ALA A 177 15.74 -1.58 14.09
C ALA A 177 16.55 -1.60 15.40
N PHE A 178 15.94 -1.38 16.56
CA PHE A 178 16.64 -1.35 17.85
C PHE A 178 16.78 -2.72 18.52
N GLN A 179 16.13 -3.76 18.01
CA GLN A 179 16.26 -5.14 18.47
C GLN A 179 16.69 -6.03 17.29
N ASP A 180 17.52 -7.06 17.58
CA ASP A 180 18.12 -7.91 16.55
C ASP A 180 17.08 -8.60 15.65
N GLN A 181 15.98 -9.07 16.20
CA GLN A 181 14.94 -9.75 15.44
C GLN A 181 14.14 -8.78 14.57
N ILE A 182 13.81 -7.59 15.09
CA ILE A 182 13.17 -6.53 14.30
C ILE A 182 14.11 -6.07 13.19
N LYS A 183 15.41 -5.96 13.49
CA LYS A 183 16.43 -5.65 12.49
C LYS A 183 16.45 -6.67 11.36
N LYS A 184 16.41 -7.97 11.65
CA LYS A 184 16.34 -9.02 10.62
C LYS A 184 15.09 -8.92 9.76
N LEU A 185 13.93 -8.60 10.36
CA LEU A 185 12.71 -8.35 9.58
C LEU A 185 12.86 -7.13 8.68
N CYS A 186 13.43 -6.02 9.17
CA CYS A 186 13.71 -4.85 8.34
C CYS A 186 14.71 -5.16 7.22
N GLU A 187 15.75 -5.94 7.47
CA GLU A 187 16.71 -6.41 6.45
C GLU A 187 16.00 -7.24 5.36
N PHE A 188 15.13 -8.15 5.76
CA PHE A 188 14.34 -8.95 4.83
C PHE A 188 13.38 -8.08 4.00
N LYS A 189 12.62 -7.18 4.64
CA LYS A 189 11.70 -6.27 3.96
C LYS A 189 12.44 -5.35 2.97
N SER A 190 13.57 -4.79 3.37
CA SER A 190 14.36 -3.89 2.53
C SER A 190 14.95 -4.61 1.31
N SER A 191 15.37 -5.88 1.44
CA SER A 191 15.81 -6.70 0.30
C SER A 191 14.68 -6.98 -0.71
N HIS A 192 13.42 -6.82 -0.29
CA HIS A 192 12.21 -6.91 -1.12
C HIS A 192 11.65 -5.53 -1.52
N ASN A 193 12.51 -4.51 -1.56
CA ASN A 193 12.18 -3.14 -1.97
C ASN A 193 11.19 -2.38 -1.04
N ILE A 194 10.97 -2.85 0.17
CA ILE A 194 10.23 -2.11 1.19
C ILE A 194 11.23 -1.29 2.01
N LEU A 195 11.60 -0.13 1.51
CA LEU A 195 12.66 0.71 2.10
C LEU A 195 12.15 1.77 3.07
N GLU A 196 10.84 2.05 3.04
CA GLU A 196 10.21 3.10 3.83
C GLU A 196 8.94 2.63 4.52
N LEU A 197 8.70 3.21 5.68
CA LEU A 197 7.42 3.11 6.38
C LEU A 197 6.41 4.09 5.75
N LEU A 198 5.19 3.63 5.57
CA LEU A 198 4.09 4.50 5.17
C LEU A 198 3.85 5.58 6.24
N PRO A 199 3.35 6.78 5.88
CA PRO A 199 2.99 7.81 6.85
C PRO A 199 2.05 7.30 7.94
N SER A 200 1.09 6.46 7.58
CA SER A 200 0.17 5.78 8.49
C SER A 200 0.89 4.91 9.53
N GLN A 201 1.88 4.15 9.11
CA GLN A 201 2.66 3.30 10.01
C GLN A 201 3.49 4.13 10.98
N ARG A 202 4.13 5.20 10.49
CA ARG A 202 4.88 6.13 11.35
C ARG A 202 3.97 6.82 12.37
N GLN A 203 2.78 7.28 11.96
CA GLN A 203 1.80 7.87 12.87
C GLN A 203 1.33 6.89 13.94
N ALA A 204 1.06 5.63 13.56
CA ALA A 204 0.68 4.59 14.51
C ALA A 204 1.78 4.31 15.55
N MET A 205 3.03 4.23 15.10
CA MET A 205 4.18 4.02 15.99
C MET A 205 4.39 5.19 16.96
N GLN A 206 4.17 6.44 16.51
CA GLN A 206 4.26 7.64 17.35
C GLN A 206 3.16 7.71 18.42
N GLN A 207 2.04 7.01 18.22
CA GLN A 207 0.92 6.91 19.17
C GLN A 207 1.07 5.73 20.15
N ASN A 208 2.29 5.32 20.44
CA ASN A 208 2.62 4.23 21.39
C ASN A 208 2.05 2.86 21.03
N LEU A 209 1.99 2.52 19.74
CA LEU A 209 1.55 1.20 19.27
C LEU A 209 2.30 0.05 19.95
N PHE A 210 3.59 0.22 20.21
CA PHE A 210 4.48 -0.79 20.78
C PHE A 210 4.69 -0.65 22.29
N ASP A 211 3.72 -0.08 22.99
CA ASP A 211 3.75 -0.03 24.45
C ASP A 211 3.65 -1.44 25.04
N VAL A 212 4.75 -1.86 25.64
CA VAL A 212 4.86 -3.20 26.23
C VAL A 212 4.03 -3.37 27.51
N TYR A 213 3.54 -2.28 28.09
CA TYR A 213 2.71 -2.31 29.30
C TYR A 213 1.20 -2.26 28.99
N ALA A 214 0.82 -1.89 27.76
CA ALA A 214 -0.57 -1.86 27.35
C ALA A 214 -1.13 -3.29 27.18
N ASN A 215 -2.33 -3.53 27.72
CA ASN A 215 -3.04 -4.80 27.53
C ASN A 215 -3.69 -4.88 26.15
N ALA A 216 -4.10 -3.73 25.60
CA ALA A 216 -4.71 -3.68 24.29
C ALA A 216 -4.16 -2.52 23.44
N SER A 217 -4.07 -2.75 22.13
CA SER A 217 -3.80 -1.73 21.12
C SER A 217 -4.93 -1.77 20.10
N ILE A 218 -5.73 -0.72 20.04
CA ILE A 218 -6.83 -0.58 19.08
C ILE A 218 -6.37 0.33 17.96
N VAL A 219 -6.16 -0.24 16.78
CA VAL A 219 -5.59 0.46 15.63
C VAL A 219 -6.67 0.72 14.58
N GLN A 220 -7.05 1.97 14.45
CA GLN A 220 -7.97 2.43 13.42
C GLN A 220 -7.17 3.11 12.31
N MET A 221 -7.09 2.45 11.16
CA MET A 221 -6.40 2.98 9.99
C MET A 221 -6.99 2.42 8.71
N PRO A 222 -7.03 3.18 7.61
CA PRO A 222 -7.68 2.78 6.36
C PRO A 222 -7.20 1.44 5.82
N THR A 223 -7.99 0.84 4.94
CA THR A 223 -7.55 -0.31 4.15
C THR A 223 -6.31 0.07 3.32
N SER A 224 -5.43 -0.88 3.09
CA SER A 224 -4.16 -0.68 2.36
C SER A 224 -3.18 0.33 3.00
N ALA A 225 -3.41 0.76 4.24
CA ALA A 225 -2.50 1.65 4.97
C ALA A 225 -1.36 0.91 5.70
N GLY A 226 -1.20 -0.40 5.46
CA GLY A 226 -0.07 -1.20 5.97
C GLY A 226 -0.26 -1.79 7.37
N LYS A 227 -1.51 -2.12 7.76
CA LYS A 227 -1.84 -2.76 9.05
C LYS A 227 -1.06 -4.05 9.31
N THR A 228 -0.93 -4.91 8.29
CA THR A 228 -0.23 -6.20 8.41
C THR A 228 1.22 -6.04 8.87
N MET A 229 1.94 -5.06 8.33
CA MET A 229 3.33 -4.81 8.73
C MET A 229 3.44 -4.36 10.20
N LEU A 230 2.48 -3.57 10.70
CA LEU A 230 2.43 -3.22 12.13
C LEU A 230 2.16 -4.44 13.02
N ALA A 231 1.31 -5.35 12.55
CA ALA A 231 1.08 -6.63 13.20
C ALA A 231 2.36 -7.48 13.24
N GLU A 232 3.09 -7.58 12.14
CA GLU A 232 4.37 -8.29 12.07
C GLU A 232 5.40 -7.73 13.07
N PHE A 233 5.53 -6.41 13.14
CA PHE A 233 6.41 -5.80 14.16
C PHE A 233 5.97 -6.13 15.58
N ASN A 234 4.67 -6.17 15.86
CA ASN A 234 4.16 -6.52 17.18
C ASN A 234 4.37 -8.01 17.51
N ILE A 235 4.22 -8.91 16.52
CA ILE A 235 4.57 -10.33 16.64
C ILE A 235 6.04 -10.48 17.01
N VAL A 236 6.93 -9.86 16.25
CA VAL A 236 8.38 -9.92 16.46
C VAL A 236 8.77 -9.33 17.82
N LEU A 237 8.17 -8.21 18.22
CA LEU A 237 8.37 -7.60 19.53
C LEU A 237 7.94 -8.57 20.65
N THR A 238 6.76 -9.18 20.54
CA THR A 238 6.24 -10.14 21.54
C THR A 238 7.18 -11.33 21.69
N LYS A 239 7.64 -11.89 20.58
CA LYS A 239 8.63 -13.00 20.58
C LYS A 239 10.00 -12.57 21.12
N SER A 240 10.41 -11.33 20.91
CA SER A 240 11.67 -10.79 21.44
C SER A 240 11.64 -10.64 22.96
N LEU A 241 10.47 -10.31 23.52
CA LEU A 241 10.28 -10.19 24.97
C LEU A 241 10.13 -11.56 25.65
N ARG A 242 9.52 -12.52 24.98
CA ARG A 242 9.28 -13.86 25.48
C ARG A 242 9.43 -14.87 24.33
N LYS A 243 10.53 -15.62 24.31
CA LYS A 243 10.88 -16.54 23.21
C LYS A 243 9.85 -17.64 22.96
N ASP A 244 9.23 -18.13 24.01
CA ASP A 244 8.19 -19.18 23.99
C ASP A 244 6.78 -18.60 23.74
N ALA A 245 6.63 -17.28 23.56
CA ALA A 245 5.35 -16.66 23.29
C ALA A 245 4.71 -17.21 22.01
N LYS A 246 3.45 -17.62 22.11
CA LYS A 246 2.62 -17.95 20.95
C LYS A 246 1.73 -16.75 20.60
N VAL A 247 1.46 -16.57 19.31
CA VAL A 247 0.60 -15.50 18.77
C VAL A 247 -0.51 -16.12 17.96
N VAL A 248 -1.74 -15.63 18.15
CA VAL A 248 -2.88 -16.01 17.31
C VAL A 248 -3.34 -14.80 16.52
N TYR A 249 -3.37 -14.94 15.20
CA TYR A 249 -3.87 -13.95 14.26
C TYR A 249 -5.26 -14.38 13.77
N VAL A 250 -6.28 -13.62 14.15
CA VAL A 250 -7.69 -13.92 13.87
C VAL A 250 -8.18 -13.06 12.71
N VAL A 251 -8.76 -13.70 11.72
CA VAL A 251 -9.37 -13.04 10.54
C VAL A 251 -10.78 -13.55 10.30
N PRO A 252 -11.71 -12.72 9.77
CA PRO A 252 -13.14 -13.05 9.71
C PRO A 252 -13.50 -14.10 8.66
N SER A 253 -12.62 -14.45 7.74
CA SER A 253 -12.95 -15.39 6.65
C SER A 253 -11.80 -16.34 6.31
N ARG A 254 -12.15 -17.51 5.76
CA ARG A 254 -11.18 -18.53 5.31
C ARG A 254 -10.24 -18.00 4.21
N ALA A 255 -10.76 -17.20 3.29
CA ALA A 255 -9.95 -16.59 2.24
C ALA A 255 -8.85 -15.69 2.84
N LEU A 256 -9.19 -14.90 3.85
CA LEU A 256 -8.21 -14.08 4.58
C LEU A 256 -7.23 -14.92 5.38
N VAL A 257 -7.63 -16.07 5.94
CA VAL A 257 -6.69 -17.00 6.61
C VAL A 257 -5.57 -17.40 5.65
N ASN A 258 -5.93 -17.83 4.45
CA ASN A 258 -4.95 -18.21 3.44
C ASN A 258 -4.02 -17.06 3.07
N GLN A 259 -4.60 -15.88 2.80
CA GLN A 259 -3.82 -14.70 2.41
C GLN A 259 -2.85 -14.29 3.52
N VAL A 260 -3.35 -14.07 4.73
CA VAL A 260 -2.53 -13.63 5.87
C VAL A 260 -1.47 -14.67 6.22
N TYR A 261 -1.82 -15.95 6.15
CA TYR A 261 -0.86 -17.05 6.34
C TYR A 261 0.31 -16.97 5.36
N PHE A 262 0.04 -16.82 4.07
CA PHE A 262 1.11 -16.75 3.08
C PHE A 262 1.97 -15.49 3.25
N ASP A 263 1.34 -14.34 3.53
CA ASP A 263 2.04 -13.09 3.76
C ASP A 263 2.95 -13.19 5.00
N LEU A 264 2.40 -13.60 6.14
CA LEU A 264 3.16 -13.76 7.39
C LEU A 264 4.23 -14.85 7.29
N ARG A 265 3.91 -15.99 6.66
CA ARG A 265 4.87 -17.09 6.49
C ARG A 265 6.07 -16.63 5.65
N LYS A 266 5.83 -15.93 4.54
CA LYS A 266 6.90 -15.38 3.71
C LYS A 266 7.87 -14.51 4.51
N ASP A 267 7.33 -13.61 5.31
CA ASP A 267 8.11 -12.57 5.98
C ASP A 267 8.73 -13.07 7.31
N LEU A 268 7.96 -13.80 8.11
CA LEU A 268 8.39 -14.26 9.43
C LEU A 268 9.24 -15.53 9.38
N SER A 269 9.02 -16.44 8.42
CA SER A 269 9.87 -17.63 8.29
C SER A 269 11.30 -17.25 7.86
N ALA A 270 11.47 -16.16 7.14
CA ALA A 270 12.79 -15.63 6.79
C ALA A 270 13.63 -15.22 8.00
N ILE A 271 13.00 -14.95 9.14
CA ILE A 271 13.66 -14.60 10.39
C ILE A 271 13.60 -15.74 11.43
N GLY A 272 13.14 -16.91 11.01
CA GLY A 272 13.16 -18.16 11.82
C GLY A 272 11.91 -18.41 12.64
N PHE A 273 10.76 -17.78 12.34
CA PHE A 273 9.49 -18.07 13.01
C PHE A 273 8.66 -19.06 12.21
N ASN A 274 8.02 -19.98 12.93
CA ASN A 274 7.11 -20.95 12.34
C ASN A 274 5.68 -20.41 12.36
N VAL A 275 5.10 -20.26 11.15
CA VAL A 275 3.74 -19.76 10.95
C VAL A 275 2.88 -20.88 10.39
N GLU A 276 1.76 -21.18 11.07
CA GLU A 276 0.80 -22.17 10.65
C GLU A 276 -0.62 -21.59 10.56
N ARG A 277 -1.51 -22.28 9.88
CA ARG A 277 -2.91 -21.90 9.74
C ARG A 277 -3.84 -23.04 10.11
N THR A 278 -5.03 -22.69 10.60
CA THR A 278 -6.08 -23.69 10.80
C THR A 278 -6.72 -24.07 9.47
N SER A 279 -6.92 -25.38 9.24
CA SER A 279 -7.50 -25.89 7.99
C SER A 279 -9.00 -25.54 7.85
N SER A 280 -9.49 -25.64 6.62
CA SER A 280 -10.88 -25.35 6.25
C SER A 280 -11.86 -26.49 6.60
N ALA A 281 -11.37 -27.70 6.95
CA ALA A 281 -12.22 -28.84 7.24
C ALA A 281 -13.15 -28.61 8.44
N SER A 282 -14.39 -29.04 8.34
CA SER A 282 -15.39 -28.90 9.41
C SER A 282 -15.10 -29.82 10.60
N GLU A 283 -14.36 -30.88 10.38
CA GLU A 283 -13.84 -31.79 11.39
C GLU A 283 -12.34 -31.59 11.49
N ILE A 284 -11.78 -31.61 12.71
CA ILE A 284 -10.34 -31.58 12.89
C ILE A 284 -9.82 -32.88 12.28
N ASP A 285 -9.13 -32.77 11.16
CA ASP A 285 -8.37 -33.87 10.60
C ASP A 285 -7.32 -34.27 11.66
N PRO A 286 -7.18 -35.57 12.01
CA PRO A 286 -6.13 -36.02 12.92
C PRO A 286 -4.72 -35.51 12.52
N THR A 287 -4.44 -35.38 11.23
CA THR A 287 -3.20 -34.81 10.71
C THR A 287 -3.04 -33.33 11.03
N GLU A 288 -4.13 -32.56 11.08
CA GLU A 288 -4.09 -31.14 11.47
C GLU A 288 -3.78 -30.98 12.98
N ALA A 289 -4.32 -31.89 13.81
CA ALA A 289 -3.98 -31.91 15.22
C ALA A 289 -2.47 -32.16 15.46
N ASP A 290 -1.86 -33.01 14.64
CA ASP A 290 -0.43 -33.32 14.74
C ASP A 290 0.46 -32.14 14.29
N PHE A 291 0.04 -31.33 13.30
CA PHE A 291 0.78 -30.12 12.87
C PHE A 291 0.67 -28.97 13.88
N LEU A 292 -0.49 -28.80 14.53
CA LEU A 292 -0.67 -27.76 15.56
C LEU A 292 -0.12 -28.16 16.93
N ILE A 293 0.20 -29.44 17.16
CA ILE A 293 0.80 -29.96 18.39
C ILE A 293 2.32 -29.79 18.40
N ALA A 294 2.94 -29.44 17.27
CA ALA A 294 4.35 -29.14 17.24
C ALA A 294 4.68 -27.99 18.20
N ASP A 295 5.57 -28.23 19.15
CA ASP A 295 5.98 -27.25 20.18
C ASP A 295 6.64 -25.99 19.60
N ASP A 296 6.92 -25.99 18.32
CA ASP A 296 7.65 -24.97 17.58
C ASP A 296 6.78 -23.99 16.77
N VAL A 297 5.44 -24.04 16.89
CA VAL A 297 4.55 -23.09 16.23
C VAL A 297 4.55 -21.75 16.98
N ASP A 298 4.99 -20.69 16.30
CA ASP A 298 5.08 -19.34 16.84
C ASP A 298 3.82 -18.51 16.59
N VAL A 299 3.24 -18.63 15.38
CA VAL A 299 2.09 -17.85 14.94
C VAL A 299 1.03 -18.75 14.30
N ILE A 300 -0.21 -18.65 14.77
CA ILE A 300 -1.36 -19.39 14.24
C ILE A 300 -2.32 -18.40 13.59
N VAL A 301 -2.65 -18.61 12.32
CA VAL A 301 -3.69 -17.84 11.61
C VAL A 301 -4.99 -18.62 11.59
N SER A 302 -6.06 -18.05 12.12
CA SER A 302 -7.34 -18.73 12.31
C SER A 302 -8.56 -17.85 12.07
N THR A 303 -9.72 -18.49 11.83
CA THR A 303 -11.01 -17.81 11.95
C THR A 303 -11.52 -17.82 13.40
N PRO A 304 -12.46 -16.92 13.79
CA PRO A 304 -13.06 -16.93 15.12
C PRO A 304 -13.68 -18.28 15.49
N GLU A 305 -14.38 -18.91 14.55
CA GLU A 305 -15.06 -20.19 14.76
C GLU A 305 -14.09 -21.34 15.05
N LYS A 306 -12.97 -21.37 14.32
CA LYS A 306 -11.94 -22.41 14.55
C LYS A 306 -11.17 -22.16 15.84
N LEU A 307 -10.85 -20.90 16.13
CA LEU A 307 -10.21 -20.55 17.41
C LEU A 307 -11.08 -20.93 18.61
N ASP A 308 -12.40 -20.63 18.58
CA ASP A 308 -13.35 -21.02 19.62
C ASP A 308 -13.34 -22.55 19.82
N LEU A 309 -13.31 -23.31 18.73
CA LEU A 309 -13.26 -24.79 18.79
C LEU A 309 -11.95 -25.29 19.45
N LEU A 310 -10.79 -24.72 19.09
CA LEU A 310 -9.50 -25.09 19.68
C LEU A 310 -9.46 -24.81 21.19
N ILE A 311 -9.99 -23.66 21.61
CA ILE A 311 -10.04 -23.27 23.01
C ILE A 311 -10.95 -24.21 23.82
N ARG A 312 -12.18 -24.46 23.34
CA ARG A 312 -13.15 -25.37 24.01
C ARG A 312 -12.61 -26.79 24.16
N ARG A 313 -11.70 -27.21 23.28
CA ARG A 313 -11.04 -28.51 23.34
C ARG A 313 -9.74 -28.48 24.15
N SER A 314 -9.40 -27.33 24.74
CA SER A 314 -8.12 -27.14 25.45
C SER A 314 -6.92 -27.62 24.62
N HIS A 315 -6.89 -27.21 23.34
CA HIS A 315 -5.83 -27.64 22.44
C HIS A 315 -4.49 -27.01 22.83
N PRO A 316 -3.37 -27.79 22.93
CA PRO A 316 -2.08 -27.29 23.39
C PRO A 316 -1.52 -26.10 22.60
N SER A 317 -1.86 -26.00 21.31
CA SER A 317 -1.40 -24.91 20.45
C SER A 317 -1.89 -23.52 20.88
N VAL A 318 -3.00 -23.44 21.63
CA VAL A 318 -3.61 -22.18 22.09
C VAL A 318 -3.56 -21.99 23.62
N GLU A 319 -2.81 -22.84 24.36
CA GLU A 319 -2.75 -22.73 25.82
C GLU A 319 -1.98 -21.50 26.31
N ASP A 320 -0.79 -21.23 25.77
CA ASP A 320 0.12 -20.17 26.22
C ASP A 320 0.23 -18.98 25.26
N VAL A 321 -0.90 -18.57 24.71
CA VAL A 321 -0.94 -17.43 23.79
C VAL A 321 -0.69 -16.13 24.53
N SER A 322 0.31 -15.37 24.09
CA SER A 322 0.73 -14.09 24.66
C SER A 322 0.12 -12.87 23.95
N LEU A 323 -0.27 -13.04 22.67
CA LEU A 323 -0.84 -11.97 21.86
C LEU A 323 -1.95 -12.51 20.95
N PHE A 324 -3.11 -11.88 20.99
CA PHE A 324 -4.19 -12.06 20.03
C PHE A 324 -4.25 -10.83 19.12
N ILE A 325 -4.11 -11.04 17.81
CA ILE A 325 -4.31 -10.01 16.80
C ILE A 325 -5.65 -10.30 16.13
N ILE A 326 -6.58 -9.34 16.18
CA ILE A 326 -7.92 -9.46 15.61
C ILE A 326 -8.02 -8.49 14.46
N ASP A 327 -7.96 -9.01 13.24
CA ASP A 327 -8.06 -8.21 12.03
C ASP A 327 -9.52 -8.02 11.61
N GLU A 328 -9.80 -6.91 10.93
CA GLU A 328 -11.14 -6.49 10.54
C GLU A 328 -12.11 -6.47 11.73
N ALA A 329 -11.65 -5.93 12.86
CA ALA A 329 -12.37 -5.94 14.14
C ALA A 329 -13.73 -5.21 14.09
N HIS A 330 -14.01 -4.38 13.07
CA HIS A 330 -15.33 -3.79 12.83
C HIS A 330 -16.42 -4.85 12.58
N THR A 331 -16.05 -6.08 12.24
CA THR A 331 -16.98 -7.20 12.09
C THR A 331 -17.71 -7.57 13.38
N ILE A 332 -17.28 -7.06 14.53
CA ILE A 332 -18.01 -7.18 15.83
C ILE A 332 -19.47 -6.71 15.71
N GLU A 333 -19.77 -5.74 14.84
CA GLU A 333 -21.16 -5.26 14.63
C GLU A 333 -21.98 -6.10 13.64
N ASN A 334 -21.41 -7.10 13.00
CA ASN A 334 -22.07 -7.87 11.96
C ASN A 334 -23.01 -8.95 12.50
N GLY A 335 -24.06 -8.57 13.20
CA GLY A 335 -25.14 -9.47 13.62
C GLY A 335 -24.64 -10.71 14.38
N GLU A 336 -25.02 -11.90 13.93
CA GLU A 336 -24.68 -13.16 14.61
C GLU A 336 -23.17 -13.45 14.63
N ARG A 337 -22.45 -13.15 13.56
CA ARG A 337 -20.99 -13.34 13.51
C ARG A 337 -20.26 -12.39 14.45
N GLY A 338 -20.74 -11.15 14.53
CA GLY A 338 -20.20 -10.15 15.46
C GLY A 338 -20.37 -10.56 16.91
N ALA A 339 -21.57 -11.02 17.29
CA ALA A 339 -21.83 -11.52 18.64
C ALA A 339 -20.93 -12.72 18.99
N ARG A 340 -20.67 -13.62 18.06
CA ARG A 340 -19.72 -14.74 18.27
C ARG A 340 -18.29 -14.26 18.51
N LEU A 341 -17.82 -13.25 17.74
CA LEU A 341 -16.48 -12.69 17.93
C LEU A 341 -16.38 -11.98 19.29
N GLU A 342 -17.39 -11.23 19.69
CA GLU A 342 -17.44 -10.57 21.00
C GLU A 342 -17.40 -11.58 22.15
N LEU A 343 -18.21 -12.65 22.09
CA LEU A 343 -18.20 -13.74 23.07
C LEU A 343 -16.85 -14.45 23.12
N LEU A 344 -16.22 -14.68 21.97
CA LEU A 344 -14.88 -15.28 21.89
C LEU A 344 -13.87 -14.39 22.63
N ILE A 345 -13.83 -13.10 22.35
CA ILE A 345 -12.92 -12.15 23.02
C ILE A 345 -13.17 -12.12 24.52
N ALA A 346 -14.45 -12.10 24.96
CA ALA A 346 -14.80 -12.15 26.37
C ALA A 346 -14.30 -13.42 27.07
N MET A 347 -14.44 -14.57 26.42
CA MET A 347 -13.94 -15.85 26.91
C MET A 347 -12.39 -15.85 26.99
N LEU A 348 -11.71 -15.40 25.92
CA LEU A 348 -10.26 -15.28 25.89
C LEU A 348 -9.74 -14.41 27.04
N ARG A 349 -10.36 -13.27 27.28
CA ARG A 349 -9.97 -12.40 28.39
C ARG A 349 -10.10 -13.06 29.76
N ARG A 350 -11.16 -13.84 29.95
CA ARG A 350 -11.37 -14.57 31.21
C ARG A 350 -10.34 -15.69 31.38
N GLU A 351 -10.06 -16.43 30.32
CA GLU A 351 -9.19 -17.61 30.37
C GLU A 351 -7.70 -17.28 30.23
N ARG A 352 -7.38 -16.15 29.59
CA ARG A 352 -6.02 -15.68 29.32
C ARG A 352 -5.85 -14.21 29.78
N PRO A 353 -5.92 -13.93 31.10
CA PRO A 353 -5.92 -12.55 31.60
C PRO A 353 -4.62 -11.79 31.32
N ASN A 354 -3.51 -12.51 31.10
CA ASN A 354 -2.19 -11.94 30.82
C ASN A 354 -1.89 -11.79 29.31
N ALA A 355 -2.78 -12.28 28.44
CA ALA A 355 -2.61 -12.12 27.00
C ALA A 355 -2.92 -10.66 26.58
N LYS A 356 -2.18 -10.20 25.59
CA LYS A 356 -2.38 -8.89 24.97
C LYS A 356 -3.30 -8.99 23.76
N TYR A 357 -3.93 -7.86 23.42
CA TYR A 357 -4.87 -7.77 22.32
C TYR A 357 -4.45 -6.66 21.36
N MET A 358 -4.42 -6.95 20.06
CA MET A 358 -4.26 -5.96 19.02
C MET A 358 -5.46 -6.05 18.08
N LEU A 359 -6.29 -5.01 18.05
CA LEU A 359 -7.45 -4.93 17.18
C LEU A 359 -7.11 -4.04 16.00
N LEU A 360 -7.26 -4.58 14.79
CA LEU A 360 -7.00 -3.86 13.53
C LEU A 360 -8.32 -3.63 12.80
N SER A 361 -8.58 -2.39 12.41
CA SER A 361 -9.81 -2.05 11.70
C SER A 361 -9.65 -0.79 10.84
N PRO A 362 -10.37 -0.66 9.71
CA PRO A 362 -10.49 0.62 9.01
C PRO A 362 -11.20 1.70 9.83
N PHE A 363 -12.19 1.28 10.57
CA PHE A 363 -12.96 2.08 11.53
C PHE A 363 -13.56 1.14 12.59
N LEU A 364 -13.80 1.65 13.76
CA LEU A 364 -14.57 0.94 14.79
C LEU A 364 -15.78 1.82 15.14
N PRO A 365 -16.96 1.34 14.87
CA PRO A 365 -18.18 2.03 15.29
C PRO A 365 -18.35 1.94 16.81
N GLY A 366 -19.10 2.86 17.37
CA GLY A 366 -19.39 2.87 18.80
C GLY A 366 -18.32 3.54 19.68
N ASN A 367 -18.33 3.22 20.96
CA ASN A 367 -17.43 3.82 21.94
C ASN A 367 -16.12 3.05 22.05
N THR A 368 -15.11 3.47 21.32
CA THR A 368 -13.78 2.86 21.30
C THR A 368 -13.09 2.90 22.67
N GLU A 369 -13.37 3.93 23.48
CA GLU A 369 -12.86 4.03 24.85
C GLU A 369 -13.45 2.91 25.74
N ALA A 370 -14.75 2.65 25.64
CA ALA A 370 -15.38 1.55 26.35
C ALA A 370 -14.80 0.19 25.92
N LEU A 371 -14.53 0.00 24.64
CA LEU A 371 -13.89 -1.21 24.14
C LEU A 371 -12.46 -1.36 24.69
N LYS A 372 -11.68 -0.29 24.74
CA LYS A 372 -10.35 -0.26 25.35
C LYS A 372 -10.42 -0.66 26.84
N ASP A 373 -11.30 -0.05 27.59
CA ASP A 373 -11.48 -0.34 29.02
C ASP A 373 -11.95 -1.77 29.26
N TRP A 374 -12.86 -2.25 28.41
CA TRP A 374 -13.31 -3.65 28.43
C TRP A 374 -12.17 -4.62 28.14
N LEU A 375 -11.19 -4.26 27.29
CA LEU A 375 -9.99 -5.04 27.02
C LEU A 375 -8.90 -4.91 28.12
N GLY A 376 -9.14 -4.19 29.21
CA GLY A 376 -8.23 -4.06 30.35
C GLY A 376 -7.30 -2.87 30.27
N GLY A 377 -7.61 -1.88 29.46
CA GLY A 377 -6.82 -0.68 29.23
C GLY A 377 -5.76 -0.84 28.16
N GLY A 378 -5.36 0.26 27.57
CA GLY A 378 -4.35 0.27 26.53
C GLY A 378 -4.39 1.53 25.68
N ASN A 379 -3.94 1.43 24.42
CA ASN A 379 -3.79 2.54 23.51
C ASN A 379 -4.82 2.49 22.37
N ILE A 380 -5.40 3.64 22.06
CA ILE A 380 -6.21 3.85 20.86
C ILE A 380 -5.38 4.63 19.86
N ILE A 381 -5.14 4.04 18.71
CA ILE A 381 -4.31 4.58 17.64
C ILE A 381 -5.22 4.93 16.48
N ASN A 382 -5.39 6.22 16.24
CA ASN A 382 -6.20 6.73 15.14
C ASN A 382 -5.30 7.34 14.07
N VAL A 383 -5.41 6.82 12.85
CA VAL A 383 -4.61 7.26 11.72
C VAL A 383 -5.52 7.73 10.59
N ASP A 384 -5.43 9.02 10.28
CA ASP A 384 -6.26 9.65 9.25
C ASP A 384 -5.60 9.63 7.86
N TRP A 385 -4.34 9.19 7.75
CA TRP A 385 -3.65 9.15 6.47
C TRP A 385 -4.29 8.16 5.50
N LYS A 386 -4.57 8.62 4.29
CA LYS A 386 -5.17 7.81 3.22
C LYS A 386 -4.11 7.44 2.19
N PRO A 387 -3.98 6.14 1.83
CA PRO A 387 -2.96 5.67 0.88
C PRO A 387 -3.12 6.22 -0.53
N SER A 388 -4.34 6.51 -0.94
CA SER A 388 -4.66 7.19 -2.19
C SER A 388 -5.91 8.03 -2.01
N GLU A 389 -5.98 9.16 -2.69
CA GLU A 389 -7.19 9.96 -2.71
C GLU A 389 -8.29 9.27 -3.51
N LYS A 390 -9.54 9.41 -3.06
CA LYS A 390 -10.69 8.79 -3.70
C LYS A 390 -11.49 9.84 -4.47
N ILE A 391 -11.70 9.58 -5.76
CA ILE A 391 -12.52 10.44 -6.62
C ILE A 391 -13.78 9.67 -6.97
N VAL A 392 -14.94 10.20 -6.57
CA VAL A 392 -16.25 9.63 -6.93
C VAL A 392 -16.80 10.34 -8.15
N ILE A 393 -17.04 9.58 -9.20
CA ILE A 393 -17.47 10.08 -10.50
C ILE A 393 -18.85 9.48 -10.83
N GLY A 394 -19.84 10.34 -11.03
CA GLY A 394 -21.17 9.94 -11.52
C GLY A 394 -21.32 10.19 -13.01
N LEU A 395 -21.78 9.20 -13.75
CA LEU A 395 -22.16 9.37 -15.16
C LEU A 395 -23.64 9.75 -15.26
N LYS A 396 -23.91 10.98 -15.71
CA LYS A 396 -25.28 11.46 -16.00
C LYS A 396 -25.55 11.42 -17.50
N VAL A 397 -26.52 10.63 -17.91
CA VAL A 397 -26.93 10.53 -19.30
C VAL A 397 -28.27 11.25 -19.47
N THR A 398 -28.30 12.26 -20.34
CA THR A 398 -29.51 12.98 -20.73
C THR A 398 -29.91 12.61 -22.17
N LYS A 399 -31.02 13.13 -22.68
CA LYS A 399 -31.48 12.84 -24.04
C LYS A 399 -30.44 13.18 -25.12
N THR A 400 -29.55 14.13 -24.86
CA THR A 400 -28.62 14.66 -25.88
C THR A 400 -27.16 14.62 -25.48
N LYS A 401 -26.84 14.42 -24.18
CA LYS A 401 -25.47 14.50 -23.65
C LYS A 401 -25.20 13.40 -22.61
N ALA A 402 -23.99 12.91 -22.61
CA ALA A 402 -23.43 12.15 -21.49
C ALA A 402 -22.42 13.05 -20.78
N THR A 403 -22.55 13.20 -19.46
CA THR A 403 -21.65 14.02 -18.64
C THR A 403 -21.14 13.20 -17.47
N PHE A 404 -19.86 13.31 -17.18
CA PHE A 404 -19.30 12.81 -15.94
C PHE A 404 -19.23 13.96 -14.94
N ASN A 405 -19.89 13.76 -13.80
CA ASN A 405 -19.89 14.72 -12.72
C ASN A 405 -18.99 14.22 -11.61
N LEU A 406 -18.08 15.06 -11.14
CA LEU A 406 -17.33 14.82 -9.93
C LEU A 406 -18.28 14.99 -8.74
N LEU A 407 -18.57 13.89 -8.02
CA LEU A 407 -19.52 13.88 -6.89
C LEU A 407 -18.85 14.18 -5.56
N SER A 408 -17.58 13.79 -5.40
CA SER A 408 -16.78 14.18 -4.26
C SER A 408 -15.31 14.29 -4.66
N SER A 409 -14.62 15.29 -4.14
CA SER A 409 -13.17 15.34 -4.10
C SER A 409 -12.74 15.56 -2.65
N ALA A 410 -11.62 14.99 -2.23
CA ALA A 410 -11.02 15.31 -0.95
C ALA A 410 -10.53 16.76 -0.87
N TYR A 411 -10.45 17.44 -2.00
CA TYR A 411 -10.06 18.84 -2.10
C TYR A 411 -11.29 19.74 -2.21
N SER A 412 -11.52 20.51 -1.18
CA SER A 412 -12.48 21.62 -1.17
C SER A 412 -11.98 22.85 -1.96
N PHE A 413 -11.22 22.65 -3.03
CA PHE A 413 -10.88 23.76 -3.91
C PHE A 413 -12.04 24.05 -4.86
N ASN A 414 -12.55 25.28 -4.81
CA ASN A 414 -13.59 25.84 -5.68
C ASN A 414 -13.29 25.79 -7.20
N LEU A 415 -12.19 25.16 -7.60
CA LEU A 415 -11.78 24.98 -8.99
C LEU A 415 -12.65 23.97 -9.77
N TYR A 416 -13.50 23.19 -9.08
CA TYR A 416 -14.25 22.09 -9.71
C TYR A 416 -15.76 22.31 -9.77
N GLN A 417 -16.28 23.43 -9.32
CA GLN A 417 -17.73 23.72 -9.42
C GLN A 417 -18.23 23.94 -10.87
N GLU A 418 -17.34 24.06 -11.87
CA GLU A 418 -17.72 24.34 -13.26
C GLU A 418 -17.38 23.22 -14.26
N ASN A 419 -16.77 22.11 -13.85
CA ASN A 419 -16.31 21.10 -14.80
C ASN A 419 -17.29 19.94 -14.99
N GLU A 420 -18.46 20.22 -15.60
CA GLU A 420 -19.14 19.23 -16.42
C GLU A 420 -18.26 18.97 -17.65
N GLN A 421 -17.39 17.97 -17.62
CA GLN A 421 -16.76 17.52 -18.87
C GLN A 421 -17.83 16.90 -19.76
N VAL A 422 -18.29 17.69 -20.72
CA VAL A 422 -19.13 17.18 -21.80
C VAL A 422 -18.25 16.31 -22.70
N ILE A 423 -18.37 15.02 -22.55
CA ILE A 423 -17.65 14.06 -23.38
C ILE A 423 -18.37 13.97 -24.71
N LYS A 424 -17.61 14.00 -25.82
CA LYS A 424 -18.15 13.57 -27.12
C LYS A 424 -18.75 12.18 -26.91
N ASN A 425 -20.02 12.02 -27.14
CA ASN A 425 -20.76 10.78 -26.96
C ASN A 425 -20.65 9.91 -28.25
N PRO A 426 -19.55 9.16 -28.45
CA PRO A 426 -19.32 8.35 -29.63
C PRO A 426 -20.32 7.20 -29.73
N TYR A 427 -20.96 6.80 -28.63
CA TYR A 427 -21.93 5.72 -28.56
C TYR A 427 -23.38 6.21 -28.62
N GLN A 428 -23.62 7.50 -28.80
CA GLN A 428 -24.95 8.09 -28.78
C GLN A 428 -25.78 7.65 -27.55
N LEU A 429 -25.14 7.67 -26.37
CA LEU A 429 -25.82 7.34 -25.11
C LEU A 429 -27.00 8.28 -24.91
N VAL A 430 -28.18 7.71 -24.75
CA VAL A 430 -29.43 8.43 -24.50
C VAL A 430 -30.07 7.86 -23.21
N SER A 431 -31.05 8.58 -22.69
CA SER A 431 -31.74 8.20 -21.46
C SER A 431 -32.33 6.77 -21.45
N LYS A 432 -32.52 6.16 -22.60
CA LYS A 432 -33.00 4.77 -22.78
C LYS A 432 -31.88 3.77 -23.11
N THR A 433 -30.61 4.20 -23.08
CA THR A 433 -29.49 3.30 -23.38
C THR A 433 -29.44 2.14 -22.38
N PRO A 434 -29.28 0.91 -22.83
CA PRO A 434 -29.12 -0.24 -21.95
C PRO A 434 -27.96 -0.06 -20.97
N LYS A 435 -28.11 -0.55 -19.75
CA LYS A 435 -27.16 -0.39 -18.65
C LYS A 435 -25.76 -0.90 -18.99
N ASP A 436 -25.66 -2.03 -19.71
CA ASP A 436 -24.40 -2.63 -20.15
C ASP A 436 -23.61 -1.72 -21.10
N ARG A 437 -24.28 -0.99 -21.98
CA ARG A 437 -23.60 -0.01 -22.84
C ARG A 437 -23.09 1.20 -22.07
N ILE A 438 -23.78 1.60 -21.00
CA ILE A 438 -23.30 2.66 -20.11
C ILE A 438 -22.07 2.20 -19.36
N LEU A 439 -22.06 0.96 -18.88
CA LEU A 439 -20.91 0.34 -18.24
C LEU A 439 -19.72 0.24 -19.20
N GLU A 440 -19.94 -0.29 -20.43
CA GLU A 440 -18.92 -0.37 -21.47
C GLU A 440 -18.27 1.00 -21.74
N PHE A 441 -19.08 2.00 -21.96
CA PHE A 441 -18.59 3.36 -22.18
C PHE A 441 -17.74 3.86 -21.00
N SER A 442 -18.20 3.65 -19.77
CA SER A 442 -17.48 4.06 -18.57
C SER A 442 -16.13 3.32 -18.44
N CYS A 443 -16.13 2.01 -18.65
CA CYS A 443 -14.91 1.21 -18.63
C CYS A 443 -13.91 1.66 -19.70
N ARG A 444 -14.33 1.83 -20.95
CA ARG A 444 -13.46 2.28 -22.05
C ARG A 444 -12.90 3.68 -21.83
N HIS A 445 -13.65 4.56 -21.13
CA HIS A 445 -13.22 5.92 -20.89
C HIS A 445 -12.22 6.07 -19.75
N PHE A 446 -12.40 5.31 -18.67
CA PHE A 446 -11.58 5.43 -17.46
C PHE A 446 -10.51 4.36 -17.29
N SER A 447 -10.61 3.23 -18.01
CA SER A 447 -9.59 2.18 -17.92
C SER A 447 -8.25 2.63 -18.49
N SER A 448 -7.18 2.13 -17.92
CA SER A 448 -5.81 2.40 -18.37
C SER A 448 -5.09 1.07 -18.58
N LYS A 449 -4.23 0.97 -19.60
CA LYS A 449 -3.45 -0.26 -19.84
C LYS A 449 -2.63 -0.65 -18.60
N GLY A 450 -2.64 -1.94 -18.26
CA GLY A 450 -1.91 -2.49 -17.12
C GLY A 450 -2.51 -2.17 -15.76
N LYS A 451 -3.74 -1.66 -15.71
CA LYS A 451 -4.47 -1.41 -14.47
C LYS A 451 -5.64 -2.38 -14.33
N THR A 452 -5.90 -2.79 -13.09
CA THR A 452 -7.02 -3.68 -12.77
C THR A 452 -8.25 -2.88 -12.37
N GLU A 453 -9.38 -3.17 -12.98
CA GLU A 453 -10.67 -2.53 -12.77
C GLU A 453 -11.63 -3.51 -12.10
N LEU A 454 -12.27 -3.12 -11.00
CA LEU A 454 -13.24 -3.93 -10.29
C LEU A 454 -14.66 -3.50 -10.67
N ILE A 455 -15.50 -4.44 -11.10
CA ILE A 455 -16.91 -4.20 -11.38
C ILE A 455 -17.75 -4.94 -10.33
N LEU A 456 -18.47 -4.18 -9.51
CA LEU A 456 -19.38 -4.73 -8.53
C LEU A 456 -20.69 -5.15 -9.18
N CYS A 457 -21.04 -6.42 -9.05
CA CYS A 457 -22.22 -7.05 -9.62
C CYS A 457 -23.19 -7.53 -8.52
N LYS A 458 -24.50 -7.57 -8.85
CA LYS A 458 -25.57 -7.92 -7.90
C LYS A 458 -25.48 -9.34 -7.34
N GLY A 459 -25.04 -10.29 -8.16
CA GLY A 459 -24.97 -11.70 -7.79
C GLY A 459 -24.19 -12.54 -8.81
N LYS A 460 -24.02 -13.83 -8.54
CA LYS A 460 -23.20 -14.75 -9.35
C LYS A 460 -23.53 -14.71 -10.85
N GLY A 461 -24.82 -14.83 -11.20
CA GLY A 461 -25.25 -14.78 -12.60
C GLY A 461 -24.98 -13.42 -13.26
N SER A 462 -25.15 -12.32 -12.52
CA SER A 462 -24.84 -10.98 -13.01
C SER A 462 -23.34 -10.83 -13.25
N ALA A 463 -22.48 -11.33 -12.36
CA ALA A 463 -21.02 -11.27 -12.51
C ALA A 463 -20.57 -12.03 -13.79
N ASN A 464 -21.09 -13.23 -14.02
CA ASN A 464 -20.79 -13.99 -15.23
C ASN A 464 -21.27 -13.29 -16.51
N ASN A 465 -22.48 -12.74 -16.51
CA ASN A 465 -23.04 -12.02 -17.67
C ASN A 465 -22.24 -10.73 -17.98
N VAL A 466 -21.82 -9.99 -16.96
CA VAL A 466 -20.98 -8.80 -17.15
C VAL A 466 -19.60 -9.19 -17.67
N ALA A 467 -19.00 -10.25 -17.14
CA ALA A 467 -17.71 -10.76 -17.60
C ALA A 467 -17.78 -11.22 -19.08
N GLU A 468 -18.84 -11.90 -19.49
CA GLU A 468 -19.06 -12.31 -20.90
C GLU A 468 -19.15 -11.12 -21.83
N LYS A 469 -19.86 -10.05 -21.41
CA LYS A 469 -19.93 -8.82 -22.18
C LYS A 469 -18.57 -8.16 -22.30
N ILE A 470 -17.83 -8.00 -21.19
CA ILE A 470 -16.48 -7.43 -21.20
C ILE A 470 -15.55 -8.25 -22.09
N TYR A 471 -15.61 -9.57 -21.99
CA TYR A 471 -14.85 -10.47 -22.86
C TYR A 471 -15.14 -10.21 -24.35
N SER A 472 -16.38 -9.88 -24.70
CA SER A 472 -16.76 -9.53 -26.08
C SER A 472 -16.23 -8.16 -26.54
N TRP A 473 -15.86 -7.25 -25.63
CA TRP A 473 -15.33 -5.94 -25.94
C TRP A 473 -13.81 -5.91 -26.19
N ILE A 474 -13.12 -6.97 -25.74
CA ILE A 474 -11.67 -7.08 -25.80
C ILE A 474 -11.29 -7.96 -26.98
N ASP A 475 -10.47 -7.41 -27.89
CA ASP A 475 -9.99 -8.16 -29.06
C ASP A 475 -8.71 -8.95 -28.77
N ASP A 476 -7.82 -8.40 -27.95
CA ASP A 476 -6.50 -8.95 -27.67
C ASP A 476 -6.54 -10.07 -26.61
N ASN A 477 -5.83 -11.17 -26.88
CA ASN A 477 -5.54 -12.19 -25.88
C ASN A 477 -4.24 -11.89 -25.15
N ILE A 478 -4.20 -12.22 -23.86
CA ILE A 478 -2.99 -12.14 -23.03
C ILE A 478 -2.26 -13.48 -23.17
N ASN A 479 -1.07 -13.46 -23.75
CA ASN A 479 -0.22 -14.64 -23.84
C ASN A 479 0.64 -14.73 -22.57
N SER A 480 0.22 -15.57 -21.60
CA SER A 480 0.93 -15.82 -20.35
C SER A 480 0.82 -17.28 -19.96
N ASP A 481 1.97 -17.89 -19.65
CA ASP A 481 2.02 -19.28 -19.17
C ASP A 481 1.25 -19.47 -17.86
N GLU A 482 1.27 -18.48 -16.99
CA GLU A 482 0.53 -18.51 -15.72
C GLU A 482 -0.99 -18.55 -15.96
N ILE A 483 -1.50 -17.74 -16.89
CA ILE A 483 -2.92 -17.78 -17.27
C ILE A 483 -3.27 -19.16 -17.82
N HIS A 484 -2.46 -19.72 -18.68
CA HIS A 484 -2.71 -21.05 -19.26
C HIS A 484 -2.73 -22.16 -18.21
N LEU A 485 -1.82 -22.10 -17.23
CA LEU A 485 -1.82 -23.05 -16.10
C LEU A 485 -3.10 -22.97 -15.28
N VAL A 486 -3.54 -21.76 -14.96
CA VAL A 486 -4.78 -21.56 -14.19
C VAL A 486 -6.02 -21.98 -14.99
N GLN A 487 -6.07 -21.68 -16.28
CA GLN A 487 -7.14 -22.15 -17.17
C GLN A 487 -7.22 -23.68 -17.18
N LYS A 488 -6.08 -24.35 -17.34
CA LYS A 488 -6.00 -25.82 -17.33
C LYS A 488 -6.46 -26.39 -16.00
N TYR A 489 -6.03 -25.82 -14.88
CA TYR A 489 -6.48 -26.25 -13.54
C TYR A 489 -8.01 -26.16 -13.41
N ILE A 490 -8.61 -25.03 -13.80
CA ILE A 490 -10.06 -24.80 -13.71
C ILE A 490 -10.82 -25.79 -14.60
N ASP A 491 -10.33 -26.03 -15.81
CA ASP A 491 -10.97 -26.96 -16.74
C ASP A 491 -10.87 -28.42 -16.26
N GLU A 492 -9.77 -28.79 -15.61
CA GLU A 492 -9.59 -30.10 -14.97
C GLU A 492 -10.48 -30.26 -13.73
N GLU A 493 -10.57 -29.24 -12.87
CA GLU A 493 -11.43 -29.22 -11.67
C GLU A 493 -12.90 -29.41 -12.03
N LEU A 494 -13.36 -28.76 -13.10
CA LEU A 494 -14.76 -28.80 -13.52
C LEU A 494 -15.07 -29.90 -14.56
N GLY A 495 -14.06 -30.60 -15.04
CA GLY A 495 -14.17 -31.66 -16.04
C GLY A 495 -14.59 -31.18 -17.44
N CYS A 496 -14.60 -29.87 -17.68
CA CYS A 496 -14.93 -29.29 -18.98
C CYS A 496 -14.37 -27.88 -19.12
N SER A 497 -14.11 -27.45 -20.36
CA SER A 497 -13.77 -26.06 -20.64
C SER A 497 -14.96 -25.14 -20.38
N THR A 498 -14.78 -24.18 -19.49
CA THR A 498 -15.82 -23.27 -19.05
C THR A 498 -15.72 -21.91 -19.70
N SER A 499 -16.80 -21.13 -19.69
CA SER A 499 -16.74 -19.73 -20.11
C SER A 499 -15.77 -18.94 -19.22
N PHE A 500 -15.70 -19.27 -17.91
CA PHE A 500 -14.83 -18.61 -16.95
C PHE A 500 -13.34 -18.80 -17.30
N SER A 501 -12.91 -20.03 -17.61
CA SER A 501 -11.51 -20.28 -18.01
C SER A 501 -11.14 -19.49 -19.28
N LYS A 502 -12.06 -19.39 -20.25
CA LYS A 502 -11.85 -18.59 -21.47
C LYS A 502 -11.71 -17.10 -21.20
N PHE A 503 -12.47 -16.55 -20.23
CA PHE A 503 -12.40 -15.13 -19.89
C PHE A 503 -11.02 -14.71 -19.41
N LEU A 504 -10.33 -15.57 -18.65
CA LEU A 504 -8.96 -15.31 -18.16
C LEU A 504 -7.98 -15.05 -19.31
N GLY A 505 -8.15 -15.72 -20.46
CA GLY A 505 -7.29 -15.51 -21.63
C GLY A 505 -7.31 -14.07 -22.20
N LYS A 506 -8.35 -13.29 -21.88
CA LYS A 506 -8.42 -11.86 -22.22
C LYS A 506 -8.27 -10.94 -21.00
N GLY A 507 -7.80 -11.47 -19.88
CA GLY A 507 -7.61 -10.70 -18.64
C GLY A 507 -8.91 -10.32 -17.95
N VAL A 508 -9.97 -11.11 -18.12
CA VAL A 508 -11.25 -10.94 -17.43
C VAL A 508 -11.44 -12.06 -16.42
N ALA A 509 -11.65 -11.70 -15.16
CA ALA A 509 -11.90 -12.64 -14.08
C ALA A 509 -13.28 -12.45 -13.47
N VAL A 510 -13.81 -13.53 -12.90
CA VAL A 510 -15.03 -13.51 -12.10
C VAL A 510 -14.68 -13.91 -10.67
N HIS A 511 -15.27 -13.24 -9.67
CA HIS A 511 -15.04 -13.53 -8.27
C HIS A 511 -16.34 -13.52 -7.47
N HIS A 512 -16.78 -14.67 -7.01
CA HIS A 512 -18.00 -14.82 -6.20
C HIS A 512 -17.96 -16.09 -5.34
N ALA A 513 -18.85 -16.18 -4.35
CA ALA A 513 -18.93 -17.30 -3.41
C ALA A 513 -19.25 -18.68 -4.04
N GLY A 514 -19.51 -18.75 -5.33
CA GLY A 514 -19.79 -20.02 -6.03
C GLY A 514 -18.57 -20.67 -6.67
N LEU A 515 -17.41 -20.03 -6.62
CA LEU A 515 -16.14 -20.62 -7.04
C LEU A 515 -15.52 -21.42 -5.89
N SER A 516 -14.72 -22.45 -6.21
CA SER A 516 -13.91 -23.14 -5.20
C SER A 516 -12.91 -22.20 -4.55
N ASP A 517 -12.43 -22.55 -3.37
CA ASP A 517 -11.46 -21.72 -2.67
C ASP A 517 -10.12 -21.67 -3.41
N GLU A 518 -9.73 -22.77 -4.06
CA GLU A 518 -8.54 -22.88 -4.89
C GLU A 518 -8.66 -21.99 -6.14
N THR A 519 -9.78 -22.06 -6.85
CA THR A 519 -10.03 -21.21 -8.03
C THR A 519 -10.00 -19.72 -7.67
N LYS A 520 -10.57 -19.32 -6.52
CA LYS A 520 -10.47 -17.94 -6.01
C LYS A 520 -9.03 -17.55 -5.78
N LEU A 521 -8.26 -18.38 -5.07
CA LEU A 521 -6.85 -18.12 -4.74
C LEU A 521 -6.00 -17.94 -6.00
N LEU A 522 -6.15 -18.82 -6.98
CA LEU A 522 -5.44 -18.74 -8.26
C LEU A 522 -5.83 -17.49 -9.05
N THR A 523 -7.11 -17.14 -9.06
CA THR A 523 -7.59 -15.91 -9.70
C THR A 523 -7.00 -14.66 -9.02
N GLU A 524 -6.97 -14.62 -7.70
CA GLU A 524 -6.37 -13.56 -6.92
C GLU A 524 -4.87 -13.44 -7.17
N HIS A 525 -4.18 -14.57 -7.33
CA HIS A 525 -2.77 -14.58 -7.71
C HIS A 525 -2.55 -13.87 -9.06
N LEU A 526 -3.33 -14.22 -10.10
CA LEU A 526 -3.27 -13.56 -11.40
C LEU A 526 -3.55 -12.04 -11.32
N ILE A 527 -4.49 -11.63 -10.45
CA ILE A 527 -4.80 -10.22 -10.22
C ILE A 527 -3.59 -9.49 -9.60
N ARG A 528 -2.93 -10.09 -8.61
CA ARG A 528 -1.73 -9.53 -7.97
C ARG A 528 -0.55 -9.41 -8.92
N GLN A 529 -0.42 -10.35 -9.86
CA GLN A 529 0.59 -10.29 -10.93
C GLN A 529 0.29 -9.24 -12.01
N GLY A 530 -0.89 -8.61 -11.96
CA GLY A 530 -1.29 -7.60 -12.95
C GLY A 530 -1.70 -8.20 -14.31
N LEU A 531 -1.99 -9.50 -14.35
CA LEU A 531 -2.41 -10.23 -15.57
C LEU A 531 -3.91 -10.09 -15.84
N ILE A 532 -4.69 -9.59 -14.87
CA ILE A 532 -6.14 -9.39 -14.98
C ILE A 532 -6.45 -7.90 -15.05
N ASN A 533 -7.14 -7.51 -16.12
CA ASN A 533 -7.55 -6.12 -16.35
C ASN A 533 -8.95 -5.82 -15.77
N TYR A 534 -9.85 -6.80 -15.78
CA TYR A 534 -11.22 -6.63 -15.28
C TYR A 534 -11.61 -7.76 -14.34
N VAL A 535 -12.15 -7.39 -13.18
CA VAL A 535 -12.66 -8.33 -12.18
C VAL A 535 -14.14 -8.06 -11.97
N CYS A 536 -15.00 -9.00 -12.35
CA CYS A 536 -16.44 -8.96 -12.10
C CYS A 536 -16.76 -9.70 -10.81
N ALA A 537 -17.14 -8.98 -9.76
CA ALA A 537 -17.28 -9.55 -8.43
C ALA A 537 -18.61 -9.20 -7.74
N THR A 538 -19.01 -10.04 -6.81
CA THR A 538 -20.13 -9.75 -5.90
C THR A 538 -19.64 -9.08 -4.62
N THR A 539 -20.56 -8.63 -3.75
CA THR A 539 -20.23 -7.98 -2.46
C THR A 539 -19.38 -8.85 -1.54
N THR A 540 -19.31 -10.16 -1.77
CA THR A 540 -18.39 -11.06 -1.03
C THR A 540 -16.91 -10.67 -1.18
N ILE A 541 -16.55 -9.90 -2.20
CA ILE A 541 -15.20 -9.36 -2.35
C ILE A 541 -14.86 -8.35 -1.25
N ALA A 542 -15.87 -7.69 -0.67
CA ALA A 542 -15.67 -6.75 0.43
C ALA A 542 -15.24 -7.45 1.73
N GLU A 543 -15.64 -8.71 1.91
CA GLU A 543 -15.47 -9.45 3.16
C GLU A 543 -14.19 -10.32 3.22
N GLY A 544 -13.53 -10.57 2.10
CA GLY A 544 -12.56 -11.65 2.10
C GLY A 544 -11.28 -11.49 1.30
N VAL A 545 -11.13 -10.44 0.50
CA VAL A 545 -9.99 -10.38 -0.42
C VAL A 545 -9.31 -9.01 -0.38
N ASN A 546 -8.01 -9.02 -0.16
CA ASN A 546 -7.21 -7.80 -0.19
C ASN A 546 -6.32 -7.79 -1.45
N PHE A 547 -6.91 -7.47 -2.60
CA PHE A 547 -6.11 -7.08 -3.76
C PHE A 547 -6.46 -5.64 -4.16
N PRO A 548 -5.45 -4.82 -4.43
CA PRO A 548 -5.66 -3.44 -4.81
C PRO A 548 -6.08 -3.34 -6.27
N VAL A 549 -7.12 -2.56 -6.53
CA VAL A 549 -7.59 -2.24 -7.88
C VAL A 549 -7.44 -0.74 -8.14
N SER A 550 -7.30 -0.36 -9.39
CA SER A 550 -7.15 1.06 -9.74
C SER A 550 -8.48 1.80 -9.72
N SER A 551 -9.54 1.17 -10.17
CA SER A 551 -10.89 1.75 -10.18
C SER A 551 -11.95 0.75 -9.76
N VAL A 552 -13.04 1.25 -9.21
CA VAL A 552 -14.22 0.46 -8.84
C VAL A 552 -15.45 1.01 -9.56
N TYR A 553 -16.15 0.15 -10.28
CA TYR A 553 -17.39 0.45 -10.98
C TYR A 553 -18.55 -0.20 -10.24
N PHE A 554 -19.52 0.58 -9.83
CA PHE A 554 -20.73 0.09 -9.18
C PHE A 554 -21.81 -0.20 -10.22
N ASP A 555 -21.79 -1.42 -10.80
CA ASP A 555 -22.88 -1.87 -11.68
C ASP A 555 -24.19 -2.08 -10.90
N THR A 556 -24.12 -2.15 -9.59
CA THR A 556 -25.27 -2.29 -8.70
C THR A 556 -25.02 -1.62 -7.37
N TYR A 557 -26.08 -1.24 -6.68
CA TYR A 557 -26.08 -0.84 -5.27
C TYR A 557 -26.97 -1.75 -4.42
N GLN A 558 -27.31 -2.91 -4.95
CA GLN A 558 -28.05 -3.93 -4.23
C GLN A 558 -27.12 -5.05 -3.78
N CYS A 559 -27.28 -5.46 -2.54
CA CYS A 559 -26.62 -6.62 -1.96
C CYS A 559 -27.65 -7.76 -1.88
N GLY A 560 -27.53 -8.77 -2.78
CA GLY A 560 -28.51 -9.84 -2.88
C GLY A 560 -29.85 -9.41 -3.51
N ARG A 561 -30.97 -9.99 -3.04
CA ARG A 561 -32.26 -9.80 -3.70
C ARG A 561 -32.95 -8.48 -3.34
N ASP A 562 -32.92 -8.08 -2.07
CA ASP A 562 -33.80 -7.02 -1.55
C ASP A 562 -33.10 -5.96 -0.69
N ASN A 563 -31.81 -6.09 -0.39
CA ASN A 563 -31.08 -5.17 0.45
C ASN A 563 -30.27 -4.15 -0.37
N LEU A 564 -30.32 -2.88 0.02
CA LEU A 564 -29.42 -1.87 -0.48
C LEU A 564 -28.04 -2.03 0.15
N LEU A 565 -27.01 -1.65 -0.57
CA LEU A 565 -25.65 -1.58 -0.07
C LEU A 565 -25.60 -0.57 1.08
N SER A 566 -25.07 -0.98 2.24
CA SER A 566 -24.87 -0.05 3.35
C SER A 566 -23.74 0.95 3.02
N ALA A 567 -23.70 2.08 3.70
CA ALA A 567 -22.58 3.04 3.55
C ALA A 567 -21.23 2.39 3.91
N ASN A 568 -21.22 1.50 4.91
CA ASN A 568 -20.03 0.77 5.31
C ASN A 568 -19.55 -0.19 4.19
N ASP A 569 -20.48 -0.96 3.61
CA ASP A 569 -20.12 -1.86 2.50
C ASP A 569 -19.65 -1.09 1.28
N PHE A 570 -20.31 0.03 0.97
CA PHE A 570 -19.89 0.92 -0.11
C PHE A 570 -18.45 1.37 0.09
N TRP A 571 -18.11 1.92 1.25
CA TRP A 571 -16.77 2.42 1.51
C TRP A 571 -15.73 1.31 1.67
N ASN A 572 -16.11 0.12 2.13
CA ASN A 572 -15.23 -1.06 2.15
C ASN A 572 -14.82 -1.49 0.74
N ILE A 573 -15.76 -1.46 -0.20
CA ILE A 573 -15.49 -1.81 -1.61
C ILE A 573 -14.76 -0.64 -2.30
N ALA A 574 -15.27 0.57 -2.16
CA ALA A 574 -14.68 1.79 -2.71
C ALA A 574 -13.26 2.05 -2.18
N GLY A 575 -13.03 1.71 -0.92
CA GLY A 575 -11.72 1.80 -0.27
C GLY A 575 -10.61 0.99 -0.96
N ARG A 576 -10.97 -0.02 -1.72
CA ARG A 576 -10.02 -0.84 -2.50
C ARG A 576 -9.51 -0.16 -3.77
N SER A 577 -10.18 0.92 -4.22
CA SER A 577 -9.73 1.69 -5.38
C SER A 577 -8.45 2.47 -5.08
N GLY A 578 -7.53 2.53 -6.06
CA GLY A 578 -6.24 3.18 -5.92
C GLY A 578 -5.21 2.30 -5.20
N ARG A 579 -4.27 1.79 -5.98
CA ARG A 579 -3.18 0.93 -5.46
C ARG A 579 -2.16 1.79 -4.73
N THR A 580 -1.88 1.45 -3.47
CA THR A 580 -0.84 2.11 -2.67
C THR A 580 0.50 2.03 -3.40
N MET A 581 1.20 3.14 -3.50
CA MET A 581 2.50 3.30 -4.19
C MET A 581 2.45 3.16 -5.72
N VAL A 582 1.27 3.07 -6.33
CA VAL A 582 1.11 2.87 -7.78
C VAL A 582 0.15 3.87 -8.41
N ASP A 583 -0.95 4.19 -7.75
CA ASP A 583 -1.99 5.08 -8.28
C ASP A 583 -2.11 6.34 -7.41
N ASP A 584 -2.13 7.51 -8.04
CA ASP A 584 -2.34 8.80 -7.34
C ASP A 584 -3.76 8.91 -6.79
N PHE A 585 -4.73 8.40 -7.56
CA PHE A 585 -6.14 8.47 -7.24
C PHE A 585 -6.82 7.11 -7.39
N GLY A 586 -7.67 6.77 -6.42
CA GLY A 586 -8.64 5.70 -6.55
C GLY A 586 -9.92 6.24 -7.22
N LYS A 587 -10.29 5.70 -8.38
CA LYS A 587 -11.50 6.11 -9.08
C LYS A 587 -12.68 5.24 -8.66
N ILE A 588 -13.77 5.88 -8.28
CA ILE A 588 -15.04 5.24 -7.93
C ILE A 588 -16.07 5.72 -8.93
N ILE A 589 -16.49 4.84 -9.83
CA ILE A 589 -17.36 5.20 -10.96
C ILE A 589 -18.77 4.65 -10.71
N LEU A 590 -19.75 5.54 -10.81
CA LEU A 590 -21.17 5.26 -10.67
C LEU A 590 -21.85 5.39 -12.04
N PRO A 591 -21.89 4.33 -12.88
CA PRO A 591 -22.46 4.37 -14.21
C PRO A 591 -23.98 4.18 -14.16
N PHE A 592 -24.73 5.25 -13.92
CA PHE A 592 -26.18 5.20 -13.83
C PHE A 592 -26.89 6.14 -14.81
N ASN A 593 -28.08 5.73 -15.20
CA ASN A 593 -28.98 6.55 -16.01
C ASN A 593 -30.05 7.17 -15.10
N THR A 594 -30.17 8.50 -15.13
CA THR A 594 -31.10 9.26 -14.28
C THR A 594 -32.58 8.92 -14.47
N HIS A 595 -32.96 8.26 -15.59
CA HIS A 595 -34.36 7.91 -15.86
C HIS A 595 -34.78 6.52 -15.39
N THR A 596 -33.83 5.58 -15.27
CA THR A 596 -34.14 4.22 -14.84
C THR A 596 -33.99 4.01 -13.32
N ASN A 597 -33.35 4.96 -12.64
CA ASN A 597 -32.96 4.82 -11.24
C ASN A 597 -33.22 6.09 -10.41
N ALA A 598 -34.39 6.72 -10.60
CA ALA A 598 -34.78 7.87 -9.77
C ALA A 598 -34.80 7.55 -8.26
N GLU A 599 -35.01 6.28 -7.87
CA GLU A 599 -34.94 5.83 -6.49
C GLU A 599 -33.49 5.68 -6.00
N THR A 600 -32.55 5.35 -6.87
CA THR A 600 -31.16 5.13 -6.54
C THR A 600 -30.34 6.43 -6.46
N GLY A 601 -30.68 7.42 -7.24
CA GLY A 601 -30.11 8.78 -7.09
C GLY A 601 -30.50 9.46 -5.78
N LYS A 602 -31.46 8.90 -5.02
CA LYS A 602 -31.82 9.31 -3.66
C LYS A 602 -31.07 8.54 -2.56
N ALA A 603 -30.48 7.39 -2.91
CA ALA A 603 -29.76 6.55 -1.95
C ALA A 603 -28.24 6.83 -1.92
N ILE A 604 -27.71 7.53 -2.95
CA ILE A 604 -26.35 8.05 -3.01
C ILE A 604 -26.36 9.54 -2.64
#